data_4febe85334841edcc17d6cab69ab20e2
#
_entry.id   4febe85334841edcc17d6cab69ab20e2
#
_cell.length_a   1.000
_cell.length_b   1.000
_cell.length_c   1.000
_cell.angle_alpha   90.00
_cell.angle_beta   90.00
_cell.angle_gamma   90.00
#
_symmetry.space_group_name_H-M   'P 1'
#
loop_
_entity.id
_entity.type
_entity.pdbx_description
1 polymer ?
#
loop_
_entity_poly.entity_id
_entity_poly.type
_entity_poly.pdbx_seq_one_letter_code
_entity_poly.pdbx_strand_id
1 'polypeptide(L)'
;MKTILRVRYWRIILFFARVTASIIFWDILLRRIGLGAWAKNTRPQRLRNIAVRFRALAIRLGGVMIKVGQFLSARLDVLPPEITDELSGLQDEVPPVDYESIRLQTELELGSAIEKVFLTFEKEPVAAASLGQVHRARLFPNEAESAGFEHVVVKILRPNIEQVVEVDMSAIRVVGGWLKRYKPV
;
A
#
# COMPACT_ATOMS: atom_id res chain seq x y z
N MET A 1 -16.14 11.70 3.57
CA MET A 1 -15.59 10.56 2.85
C MET A 1 -15.11 10.90 1.44
N LYS A 2 -15.94 11.40 0.51
CA LYS A 2 -15.56 11.77 -0.88
C LYS A 2 -14.33 12.72 -0.96
N THR A 3 -14.21 13.67 -0.05
CA THR A 3 -13.09 14.63 0.00
C THR A 3 -11.76 13.95 0.32
N ILE A 4 -11.72 13.01 1.27
CA ILE A 4 -10.51 12.27 1.67
C ILE A 4 -10.00 11.42 0.49
N LEU A 5 -10.88 10.72 -0.20
CA LEU A 5 -10.56 9.91 -1.38
C LEU A 5 -10.03 10.78 -2.54
N ARG A 6 -10.62 11.96 -2.74
CA ARG A 6 -10.14 12.92 -3.74
C ARG A 6 -8.75 13.45 -3.42
N VAL A 7 -8.48 13.79 -2.15
CA VAL A 7 -7.14 14.20 -1.69
C VAL A 7 -6.13 13.07 -1.88
N ARG A 8 -6.51 11.83 -1.57
CA ARG A 8 -5.69 10.63 -1.80
C ARG A 8 -5.31 10.48 -3.26
N TYR A 9 -6.28 10.53 -4.17
CA TYR A 9 -6.07 10.48 -5.61
C TYR A 9 -5.03 11.51 -6.07
N TRP A 10 -5.23 12.77 -5.71
CA TRP A 10 -4.33 13.84 -6.13
C TRP A 10 -2.93 13.73 -5.52
N ARG A 11 -2.79 13.21 -4.32
CA ARG A 11 -1.47 12.93 -3.73
C ARG A 11 -0.68 11.92 -4.56
N ILE A 12 -1.32 10.86 -5.02
CA ILE A 12 -0.70 9.84 -5.88
C ILE A 12 -0.31 10.47 -7.22
N ILE A 13 -1.24 11.13 -7.88
CA ILE A 13 -1.01 11.78 -9.17
C ILE A 13 0.14 12.80 -9.09
N LEU A 14 0.12 13.70 -8.10
CA LEU A 14 1.14 14.72 -7.94
C LEU A 14 2.52 14.14 -7.61
N PHE A 15 2.57 13.06 -6.84
CA PHE A 15 3.83 12.37 -6.58
C PHE A 15 4.45 11.87 -7.88
N PHE A 16 3.70 11.07 -8.65
CA PHE A 16 4.20 10.51 -9.91
C PHE A 16 4.44 11.57 -10.99
N ALA A 17 3.66 12.63 -11.04
CA ALA A 17 3.91 13.76 -11.93
C ALA A 17 5.26 14.43 -11.62
N ARG A 18 5.58 14.65 -10.33
CA ARG A 18 6.89 15.18 -9.92
C ARG A 18 8.04 14.24 -10.26
N VAL A 19 7.85 12.93 -10.05
CA VAL A 19 8.85 11.91 -10.43
C VAL A 19 9.09 11.93 -11.93
N THR A 20 8.03 11.92 -12.73
CA THR A 20 8.12 11.96 -14.21
C THR A 20 8.79 13.26 -14.67
N ALA A 21 8.38 14.41 -14.14
CA ALA A 21 9.00 15.69 -14.45
C ALA A 21 10.49 15.73 -14.08
N SER A 22 10.85 15.15 -12.93
CA SER A 22 12.25 15.03 -12.50
C SER A 22 13.07 14.17 -13.48
N ILE A 23 12.54 13.02 -13.89
CA ILE A 23 13.23 12.14 -14.87
C ILE A 23 13.40 12.86 -16.20
N ILE A 24 12.35 13.51 -16.71
CA ILE A 24 12.41 14.27 -17.97
C ILE A 24 13.47 15.38 -17.86
N PHE A 25 13.46 16.15 -16.78
CA PHE A 25 14.40 17.24 -16.58
C PHE A 25 15.85 16.75 -16.52
N TRP A 26 16.14 15.76 -15.68
CA TRP A 26 17.51 15.30 -15.44
C TRP A 26 18.04 14.39 -16.54
N ASP A 27 17.24 13.46 -17.03
CA ASP A 27 17.73 12.42 -17.95
C ASP A 27 17.55 12.79 -19.43
N ILE A 28 16.71 13.78 -19.75
CA ILE A 28 16.51 14.24 -21.12
C ILE A 28 17.05 15.66 -21.30
N LEU A 29 16.52 16.63 -20.55
CA LEU A 29 16.83 18.04 -20.80
C LEU A 29 18.29 18.37 -20.49
N LEU A 30 18.82 17.96 -19.33
CA LEU A 30 20.22 18.23 -18.96
C LEU A 30 21.22 17.50 -19.86
N ARG A 31 20.86 16.34 -20.40
CA ARG A 31 21.71 15.66 -21.41
C ARG A 31 21.81 16.47 -22.69
N ARG A 32 20.73 17.13 -23.13
CA ARG A 32 20.71 17.95 -24.36
C ARG A 32 21.58 19.20 -24.27
N ILE A 33 21.77 19.73 -23.08
CA ILE A 33 22.60 20.94 -22.84
C ILE A 33 24.03 20.64 -22.38
N GLY A 34 24.49 19.38 -22.57
CA GLY A 34 25.87 18.99 -22.27
C GLY A 34 26.17 18.61 -20.82
N LEU A 35 25.20 18.67 -19.90
CA LEU A 35 25.36 18.33 -18.48
C LEU A 35 25.09 16.85 -18.18
N GLY A 36 25.20 15.97 -19.17
CA GLY A 36 24.88 14.54 -19.05
C GLY A 36 25.74 13.80 -18.03
N ALA A 37 27.03 14.13 -17.91
CA ALA A 37 27.93 13.50 -16.95
C ALA A 37 27.49 13.81 -15.50
N TRP A 38 27.16 15.04 -15.20
CA TRP A 38 26.66 15.44 -13.88
C TRP A 38 25.30 14.81 -13.55
N ALA A 39 24.38 14.77 -14.53
CA ALA A 39 23.10 14.09 -14.41
C ALA A 39 23.28 12.60 -14.10
N LYS A 40 24.24 11.92 -14.73
CA LYS A 40 24.58 10.51 -14.51
C LYS A 40 25.15 10.28 -13.09
N ASN A 41 26.10 11.11 -12.64
CA ASN A 41 26.74 10.95 -11.35
C ASN A 41 25.77 11.15 -10.17
N THR A 42 24.76 12.00 -10.32
CA THR A 42 23.77 12.27 -9.28
C THR A 42 22.56 11.31 -9.33
N ARG A 43 22.46 10.46 -10.35
CA ARG A 43 21.31 9.58 -10.58
C ARG A 43 21.03 8.62 -9.43
N PRO A 44 22.01 7.88 -8.85
CA PRO A 44 21.76 6.94 -7.76
C PRO A 44 21.10 7.63 -6.57
N GLN A 45 21.66 8.76 -6.13
CA GLN A 45 21.10 9.51 -5.00
C GLN A 45 19.70 10.04 -5.26
N ARG A 46 19.41 10.47 -6.49
CA ARG A 46 18.06 10.93 -6.87
C ARG A 46 17.05 9.78 -6.87
N LEU A 47 17.42 8.60 -7.38
CA LEU A 47 16.58 7.41 -7.38
C LEU A 47 16.28 6.96 -5.96
N ARG A 48 17.29 6.92 -5.09
CA ARG A 48 17.10 6.63 -3.67
C ARG A 48 16.16 7.64 -3.00
N ASN A 49 16.32 8.92 -3.24
CA ASN A 49 15.44 9.95 -2.68
C ASN A 49 13.99 9.82 -3.18
N ILE A 50 13.78 9.39 -4.43
CA ILE A 50 12.46 9.08 -4.96
C ILE A 50 11.86 7.88 -4.23
N ALA A 51 12.64 6.81 -4.03
CA ALA A 51 12.20 5.61 -3.33
C ALA A 51 11.83 5.89 -1.86
N VAL A 52 12.66 6.66 -1.13
CA VAL A 52 12.37 7.12 0.26
C VAL A 52 11.04 7.88 0.32
N ARG A 53 10.83 8.83 -0.59
CA ARG A 53 9.57 9.59 -0.65
C ARG A 53 8.38 8.73 -1.02
N PHE A 54 8.56 7.76 -1.92
CA PHE A 54 7.51 6.82 -2.28
C PHE A 54 7.17 5.91 -1.10
N ARG A 55 8.17 5.37 -0.39
CA ARG A 55 7.97 4.57 0.83
C ARG A 55 7.16 5.34 1.87
N ALA A 56 7.55 6.57 2.17
CA ALA A 56 6.80 7.43 3.10
C ALA A 56 5.36 7.67 2.64
N LEU A 57 5.14 7.88 1.33
CA LEU A 57 3.81 8.01 0.75
C LEU A 57 3.00 6.71 0.90
N ALA A 58 3.60 5.56 0.60
CA ALA A 58 2.96 4.25 0.65
C ALA A 58 2.54 3.89 2.08
N ILE A 59 3.40 4.10 3.08
CA ILE A 59 3.08 3.89 4.50
C ILE A 59 1.94 4.81 4.92
N ARG A 60 2.01 6.10 4.59
CA ARG A 60 0.98 7.10 4.94
C ARG A 60 -0.37 6.80 4.32
N LEU A 61 -0.41 6.33 3.09
CA LEU A 61 -1.64 6.00 2.37
C LEU A 61 -2.15 4.60 2.72
N GLY A 62 -1.26 3.65 2.97
CA GLY A 62 -1.65 2.24 3.18
C GLY A 62 -2.26 1.60 1.92
N GLY A 63 -2.95 0.48 2.11
CA GLY A 63 -3.74 -0.16 1.06
C GLY A 63 -2.91 -0.61 -0.14
N VAL A 64 -3.40 -0.27 -1.34
CA VAL A 64 -2.77 -0.67 -2.61
C VAL A 64 -1.38 -0.05 -2.79
N MET A 65 -1.12 1.14 -2.24
CA MET A 65 0.19 1.79 -2.41
C MET A 65 1.32 1.00 -1.74
N ILE A 66 1.07 0.35 -0.59
CA ILE A 66 2.03 -0.60 0.01
C ILE A 66 2.25 -1.79 -0.92
N LYS A 67 1.18 -2.36 -1.48
CA LYS A 67 1.27 -3.48 -2.43
C LYS A 67 2.06 -3.11 -3.68
N VAL A 68 1.89 -1.91 -4.20
CA VAL A 68 2.69 -1.39 -5.31
C VAL A 68 4.18 -1.32 -4.92
N GLY A 69 4.50 -0.80 -3.74
CA GLY A 69 5.88 -0.75 -3.25
C GLY A 69 6.50 -2.14 -3.07
N GLN A 70 5.77 -3.09 -2.49
CA GLN A 70 6.18 -4.49 -2.35
C GLN A 70 6.43 -5.14 -3.73
N PHE A 71 5.54 -4.90 -4.70
CA PHE A 71 5.74 -5.37 -6.06
C PHE A 71 6.97 -4.75 -6.72
N LEU A 72 7.19 -3.45 -6.56
CA LEU A 72 8.35 -2.76 -7.10
C LEU A 72 9.66 -3.23 -6.45
N SER A 73 9.67 -3.51 -5.14
CA SER A 73 10.87 -4.03 -4.45
C SER A 73 11.31 -5.41 -4.95
N ALA A 74 10.37 -6.22 -5.47
CA ALA A 74 10.66 -7.54 -6.03
C ALA A 74 11.14 -7.51 -7.49
N ARG A 75 11.11 -6.33 -8.17
CA ARG A 75 11.47 -6.20 -9.58
C ARG A 75 12.94 -5.83 -9.78
N LEU A 76 13.83 -6.69 -9.29
CA LEU A 76 15.29 -6.58 -9.44
C LEU A 76 15.76 -6.66 -10.91
N ASP A 77 14.91 -7.19 -11.79
CA ASP A 77 15.12 -7.30 -13.22
C ASP A 77 14.94 -5.98 -13.98
N VAL A 78 14.15 -5.05 -13.41
CA VAL A 78 13.75 -3.79 -14.09
C VAL A 78 14.23 -2.56 -13.34
N LEU A 79 14.26 -2.59 -12.02
CA LEU A 79 14.54 -1.44 -11.18
C LEU A 79 15.95 -1.46 -10.60
N PRO A 80 16.63 -0.29 -10.54
CA PRO A 80 17.94 -0.17 -9.90
C PRO A 80 17.89 -0.52 -8.40
N PRO A 81 19.00 -1.05 -7.83
CA PRO A 81 19.12 -1.41 -6.42
C PRO A 81 18.73 -0.27 -5.46
N GLU A 82 19.04 0.97 -5.82
CA GLU A 82 18.70 2.15 -5.00
C GLU A 82 17.20 2.31 -4.75
N ILE A 83 16.37 1.72 -5.62
CA ILE A 83 14.91 1.72 -5.46
C ILE A 83 14.47 0.47 -4.73
N THR A 84 14.92 -0.71 -5.16
CA THR A 84 14.45 -1.99 -4.62
C THR A 84 14.85 -2.19 -3.18
N ASP A 85 16.08 -1.81 -2.81
CA ASP A 85 16.59 -1.91 -1.43
C ASP A 85 15.79 -1.02 -0.47
N GLU A 86 15.51 0.23 -0.89
CA GLU A 86 14.74 1.16 -0.05
C GLU A 86 13.27 0.70 0.13
N LEU A 87 12.70 0.00 -0.86
CA LEU A 87 11.32 -0.46 -0.80
C LEU A 87 11.14 -1.84 -0.15
N SER A 88 12.22 -2.60 0.05
CA SER A 88 12.17 -3.95 0.62
C SER A 88 11.54 -3.99 2.02
N GLY A 89 11.79 -2.97 2.85
CA GLY A 89 11.22 -2.84 4.20
C GLY A 89 9.71 -2.59 4.26
N LEU A 90 9.04 -2.34 3.13
CA LEU A 90 7.58 -2.13 3.12
C LEU A 90 6.76 -3.39 3.49
N GLN A 91 7.38 -4.57 3.59
CA GLN A 91 6.69 -5.80 3.95
C GLN A 91 6.23 -5.78 5.42
N ASP A 92 7.01 -5.16 6.31
CA ASP A 92 6.82 -5.21 7.76
C ASP A 92 6.23 -3.91 8.34
N GLU A 93 5.99 -2.89 7.52
CA GLU A 93 5.62 -1.54 7.99
C GLU A 93 4.13 -1.20 7.80
N VAL A 94 3.24 -2.15 8.07
CA VAL A 94 1.81 -1.88 7.98
C VAL A 94 1.23 -1.67 9.37
N PRO A 95 0.93 -0.42 9.78
CA PRO A 95 0.32 -0.18 11.09
C PRO A 95 -1.08 -0.80 11.16
N PRO A 96 -1.45 -1.40 12.31
CA PRO A 96 -2.80 -1.89 12.52
C PRO A 96 -3.81 -0.73 12.51
N VAL A 97 -5.05 -1.05 12.17
CA VAL A 97 -6.21 -0.19 12.38
C VAL A 97 -6.66 -0.35 13.83
N ASP A 98 -7.19 0.71 14.42
CA ASP A 98 -7.70 0.67 15.79
C ASP A 98 -8.83 -0.37 15.96
N TYR A 99 -8.91 -0.92 17.16
CA TYR A 99 -9.84 -2.02 17.47
C TYR A 99 -11.30 -1.64 17.23
N GLU A 100 -11.72 -0.43 17.61
CA GLU A 100 -13.12 -0.03 17.48
C GLU A 100 -13.56 0.06 16.00
N SER A 101 -12.70 0.55 15.14
CA SER A 101 -12.95 0.56 13.69
C SER A 101 -13.06 -0.86 13.12
N ILE A 102 -12.22 -1.78 13.58
CA ILE A 102 -12.26 -3.19 13.16
C ILE A 102 -13.50 -3.89 13.73
N ARG A 103 -13.85 -3.64 14.99
CA ARG A 103 -15.04 -4.17 15.63
C ARG A 103 -16.29 -3.79 14.82
N LEU A 104 -16.47 -2.49 14.56
CA LEU A 104 -17.61 -1.99 13.78
C LEU A 104 -17.67 -2.61 12.38
N GLN A 105 -16.52 -2.76 11.70
CA GLN A 105 -16.46 -3.42 10.40
C GLN A 105 -16.87 -4.89 10.49
N THR A 106 -16.38 -5.59 11.50
CA THR A 106 -16.68 -7.02 11.72
C THR A 106 -18.16 -7.22 12.01
N GLU A 107 -18.73 -6.41 12.90
CA GLU A 107 -20.17 -6.47 13.25
C GLU A 107 -21.06 -6.14 12.04
N LEU A 108 -20.65 -5.19 11.20
CA LEU A 108 -21.34 -4.86 9.97
C LEU A 108 -21.37 -6.03 8.97
N GLU A 109 -20.24 -6.70 8.79
CA GLU A 109 -20.10 -7.85 7.88
C GLU A 109 -20.84 -9.10 8.40
N LEU A 110 -20.77 -9.34 9.71
CA LEU A 110 -21.45 -10.47 10.33
C LEU A 110 -22.97 -10.26 10.52
N GLY A 111 -23.43 -8.99 10.46
CA GLY A 111 -24.82 -8.63 10.78
C GLY A 111 -25.18 -8.86 12.27
N SER A 112 -24.18 -9.01 13.14
CA SER A 112 -24.36 -9.32 14.55
C SER A 112 -23.18 -8.79 15.38
N ALA A 113 -23.40 -8.57 16.69
CA ALA A 113 -22.34 -8.23 17.61
C ALA A 113 -21.30 -9.36 17.71
N ILE A 114 -20.02 -9.01 17.83
CA ILE A 114 -18.90 -9.97 17.91
C ILE A 114 -19.11 -10.99 19.04
N GLU A 115 -19.62 -10.55 20.18
CA GLU A 115 -19.86 -11.36 21.37
C GLU A 115 -20.96 -12.41 21.19
N LYS A 116 -21.77 -12.27 20.13
CA LYS A 116 -22.78 -13.28 19.76
C LYS A 116 -22.26 -14.35 18.81
N VAL A 117 -21.13 -14.05 18.13
CA VAL A 117 -20.51 -14.95 17.15
C VAL A 117 -19.31 -15.68 17.71
N PHE A 118 -18.55 -15.03 18.58
CA PHE A 118 -17.35 -15.59 19.18
C PHE A 118 -17.44 -15.58 20.69
N LEU A 119 -17.02 -16.65 21.34
CA LEU A 119 -16.87 -16.73 22.80
C LEU A 119 -15.82 -15.74 23.30
N THR A 120 -14.71 -15.59 22.57
CA THR A 120 -13.69 -14.57 22.80
C THR A 120 -13.19 -14.02 21.47
N PHE A 121 -12.86 -12.74 21.46
CA PHE A 121 -12.24 -12.07 20.32
C PHE A 121 -11.11 -11.16 20.82
N GLU A 122 -9.87 -11.44 20.41
CA GLU A 122 -8.70 -10.68 20.89
C GLU A 122 -8.66 -9.29 20.23
N LYS A 123 -8.46 -8.25 21.08
CA LYS A 123 -8.39 -6.85 20.62
C LYS A 123 -7.12 -6.57 19.83
N GLU A 124 -6.00 -7.17 20.26
CA GLU A 124 -4.72 -7.02 19.56
C GLU A 124 -4.66 -7.92 18.34
N PRO A 125 -4.32 -7.40 17.15
CA PRO A 125 -4.19 -8.21 15.97
C PRO A 125 -2.93 -9.08 16.04
N VAL A 126 -3.03 -10.31 15.55
CA VAL A 126 -1.87 -11.20 15.34
C VAL A 126 -0.97 -10.69 14.24
N ALA A 127 -1.58 -10.10 13.20
CA ALA A 127 -0.88 -9.53 12.05
C ALA A 127 -1.71 -8.42 11.42
N ALA A 128 -1.03 -7.40 10.92
CA ALA A 128 -1.62 -6.35 10.08
C ALA A 128 -1.05 -6.42 8.67
N ALA A 129 -1.92 -6.30 7.69
CA ALA A 129 -1.57 -6.28 6.28
C ALA A 129 -2.11 -5.02 5.58
N SER A 130 -1.68 -4.78 4.35
CA SER A 130 -2.07 -3.60 3.58
C SER A 130 -3.58 -3.45 3.37
N LEU A 131 -4.31 -4.57 3.28
CA LEU A 131 -5.74 -4.59 2.98
C LEU A 131 -6.61 -5.05 4.16
N GLY A 132 -6.02 -5.59 5.23
CA GLY A 132 -6.75 -6.12 6.37
C GLY A 132 -5.85 -6.45 7.54
N GLN A 133 -6.42 -6.98 8.60
CA GLN A 133 -5.70 -7.51 9.75
C GLN A 133 -6.33 -8.80 10.26
N VAL A 134 -5.62 -9.52 11.10
CA VAL A 134 -6.00 -10.84 11.58
C VAL A 134 -6.06 -10.82 13.09
N HIS A 135 -7.17 -11.29 13.66
CA HIS A 135 -7.39 -11.42 15.11
C HIS A 135 -7.64 -12.88 15.47
N ARG A 136 -7.24 -13.27 16.68
CA ARG A 136 -7.62 -14.57 17.24
C ARG A 136 -9.00 -14.49 17.84
N ALA A 137 -9.75 -15.57 17.69
CA ALA A 137 -11.06 -15.73 18.30
C ALA A 137 -11.27 -17.19 18.73
N ARG A 138 -12.26 -17.43 19.62
CA ARG A 138 -12.73 -18.73 20.00
C ARG A 138 -14.19 -18.87 19.65
N LEU A 139 -14.55 -20.01 19.10
CA LEU A 139 -15.94 -20.37 18.83
C LEU A 139 -16.66 -20.77 20.12
N PHE A 140 -17.99 -20.68 20.12
CA PHE A 140 -18.80 -21.27 21.17
C PHE A 140 -18.70 -22.80 21.11
N PRO A 141 -18.90 -23.53 22.26
CA PRO A 141 -18.70 -24.97 22.32
C PRO A 141 -19.49 -25.77 21.28
N ASN A 142 -20.74 -25.40 21.02
CA ASN A 142 -21.61 -26.03 20.02
C ASN A 142 -21.07 -25.88 18.60
N GLU A 143 -20.51 -24.73 18.28
CA GLU A 143 -19.91 -24.45 16.98
C GLU A 143 -18.54 -25.13 16.85
N ALA A 144 -17.77 -25.12 17.92
CA ALA A 144 -16.47 -25.78 17.99
C ALA A 144 -16.60 -27.30 17.80
N GLU A 145 -17.61 -27.94 18.40
CA GLU A 145 -17.92 -29.36 18.23
C GLU A 145 -18.28 -29.67 16.76
N SER A 146 -19.11 -28.84 16.14
CA SER A 146 -19.50 -28.99 14.73
C SER A 146 -18.35 -28.77 13.76
N ALA A 147 -17.45 -27.82 14.06
CA ALA A 147 -16.31 -27.47 13.22
C ALA A 147 -15.11 -28.40 13.41
N GLY A 148 -14.99 -29.06 14.58
CA GLY A 148 -13.84 -29.87 14.95
C GLY A 148 -12.64 -29.08 15.49
N PHE A 149 -12.80 -27.78 15.74
CA PHE A 149 -11.79 -26.88 16.30
C PHE A 149 -12.43 -25.71 17.06
N GLU A 150 -11.79 -25.23 18.10
CA GLU A 150 -12.27 -24.13 18.96
C GLU A 150 -11.60 -22.80 18.62
N HIS A 151 -10.31 -22.82 18.33
CA HIS A 151 -9.53 -21.63 18.04
C HIS A 151 -9.52 -21.31 16.55
N VAL A 152 -9.83 -20.06 16.24
CA VAL A 152 -9.88 -19.55 14.85
C VAL A 152 -9.09 -18.26 14.72
N VAL A 153 -8.71 -17.93 13.51
CA VAL A 153 -8.23 -16.61 13.13
C VAL A 153 -9.23 -15.94 12.20
N VAL A 154 -9.61 -14.73 12.53
CA VAL A 154 -10.56 -13.93 11.77
C VAL A 154 -9.80 -12.88 10.99
N LYS A 155 -9.84 -12.97 9.67
CA LYS A 155 -9.25 -11.97 8.79
C LYS A 155 -10.30 -10.93 8.42
N ILE A 156 -10.05 -9.69 8.80
CA ILE A 156 -10.97 -8.57 8.62
C ILE A 156 -10.36 -7.58 7.64
N LEU A 157 -11.14 -7.17 6.65
CA LEU A 157 -10.74 -6.12 5.72
C LEU A 157 -10.76 -4.76 6.42
N ARG A 158 -9.88 -3.87 6.00
CA ARG A 158 -9.86 -2.49 6.51
C ARG A 158 -11.17 -1.79 6.14
N PRO A 159 -11.71 -0.95 7.03
CA PRO A 159 -12.90 -0.18 6.72
C PRO A 159 -12.75 0.62 5.40
N ASN A 160 -13.79 0.56 4.56
CA ASN A 160 -13.84 1.25 3.26
C ASN A 160 -12.72 0.89 2.27
N ILE A 161 -12.07 -0.26 2.43
CA ILE A 161 -10.92 -0.65 1.61
C ILE A 161 -11.26 -0.73 0.11
N GLU A 162 -12.47 -1.13 -0.25
CA GLU A 162 -12.91 -1.22 -1.65
C GLU A 162 -12.83 0.13 -2.35
N GLN A 163 -13.33 1.19 -1.71
CA GLN A 163 -13.27 2.54 -2.24
C GLN A 163 -11.84 3.07 -2.34
N VAL A 164 -11.00 2.71 -1.36
CA VAL A 164 -9.56 3.02 -1.37
C VAL A 164 -8.88 2.35 -2.56
N VAL A 165 -9.16 1.05 -2.78
CA VAL A 165 -8.63 0.28 -3.91
C VAL A 165 -9.05 0.89 -5.24
N GLU A 166 -10.33 1.24 -5.40
CA GLU A 166 -10.85 1.85 -6.62
C GLU A 166 -10.12 3.16 -6.96
N VAL A 167 -9.97 4.04 -5.98
CA VAL A 167 -9.29 5.33 -6.15
C VAL A 167 -7.81 5.15 -6.48
N ASP A 168 -7.11 4.25 -5.78
CA ASP A 168 -5.70 3.98 -6.02
C ASP A 168 -5.49 3.39 -7.42
N MET A 169 -6.32 2.42 -7.82
CA MET A 169 -6.24 1.81 -9.15
C MET A 169 -6.56 2.81 -10.25
N SER A 170 -7.48 3.74 -10.02
CA SER A 170 -7.77 4.83 -10.95
C SER A 170 -6.54 5.74 -11.14
N ALA A 171 -5.89 6.15 -10.05
CA ALA A 171 -4.67 6.95 -10.12
C ALA A 171 -3.52 6.20 -10.80
N ILE A 172 -3.31 4.92 -10.48
CA ILE A 172 -2.26 4.08 -11.08
C ILE A 172 -2.48 3.89 -12.59
N ARG A 173 -3.73 3.73 -13.05
CA ARG A 173 -4.05 3.65 -14.49
C ARG A 173 -3.65 4.93 -15.23
N VAL A 174 -3.89 6.10 -14.66
CA VAL A 174 -3.47 7.39 -15.25
C VAL A 174 -1.95 7.45 -15.35
N VAL A 175 -1.24 7.13 -14.26
CA VAL A 175 0.25 7.09 -14.22
C VAL A 175 0.80 6.07 -15.24
N GLY A 176 0.23 4.88 -15.30
CA GLY A 176 0.60 3.85 -16.28
C GLY A 176 0.41 4.32 -17.74
N GLY A 177 -0.62 5.14 -18.00
CA GLY A 177 -0.84 5.77 -19.28
C GLY A 177 0.27 6.75 -19.67
N TRP A 178 0.85 7.47 -18.71
CA TRP A 178 2.01 8.34 -18.98
C TRP A 178 3.25 7.52 -19.34
N LEU A 179 3.54 6.45 -18.61
CA LEU A 179 4.68 5.57 -18.85
C LEU A 179 4.61 4.87 -20.20
N LYS A 180 3.42 4.44 -20.65
CA LYS A 180 3.24 3.85 -21.99
C LYS A 180 3.56 4.82 -23.15
N ARG A 181 3.36 6.11 -22.93
CA ARG A 181 3.70 7.15 -23.93
C ARG A 181 5.18 7.50 -23.95
N TYR A 182 5.89 7.19 -22.85
CA TYR A 182 7.32 7.38 -22.74
C TYR A 182 8.04 6.18 -23.35
N LYS A 183 8.43 6.29 -24.62
CA LYS A 183 9.39 5.35 -25.25
C LYS A 183 10.78 5.94 -25.03
N PRO A 184 11.66 5.29 -24.26
CA PRO A 184 13.08 5.67 -24.26
C PRO A 184 13.63 5.42 -25.65
N VAL A 185 14.23 6.45 -26.26
CA VAL A 185 14.99 6.38 -27.50
C VAL A 185 16.38 5.84 -27.19
#